data_52aee363a44fae9b1ff022d59799f480
#
_entry.id   52aee363a44fae9b1ff022d59799f480
#
_cell.length_a   1.000
_cell.length_b   1.000
_cell.length_c   1.000
_cell.angle_alpha   90.00
_cell.angle_beta   90.00
_cell.angle_gamma   90.00
#
_symmetry.space_group_name_H-M   'P 1'
#
loop_
_entity.id
_entity.type
_entity.pdbx_description
1 polymer ?
#
loop_
_entity_poly.entity_id
_entity_poly.type
_entity_poly.pdbx_seq_one_letter_code
_entity_poly.pdbx_strand_id
1 'polypeptide(L)'
;DLDNINPPAISYKPGSLHPINQTKDYLLKLLADMGFKEVHGPEIETEEFNFDMLNIKKSHPARQMHDTFYAEDKTNVLRTHTSPVQRRSMLNSKPPIAFTSAGKVYRKDDDATHLPMFHQVEGIYVDKNVTFANLKDLIHKILHELFGDNVEIRFRPSYFPFTEPSAEVDILSESGKWLEILGCGVVNPKVLENCNIDSNKYSGLAFGLGVERIAMLKYGVNDIREFYKSNLDFLAQFK
;
A
#
# COMPACT_ATOMS: atom_id res chain seq x y z
N ASP A 1 8.08 2.33 -63.75
CA ASP A 1 8.96 2.40 -62.59
C ASP A 1 8.15 2.11 -61.31
N LEU A 2 8.08 0.81 -60.96
CA LEU A 2 7.44 0.33 -59.74
C LEU A 2 8.45 0.14 -58.59
N ASP A 3 9.67 0.68 -58.76
CA ASP A 3 10.78 0.38 -57.85
C ASP A 3 10.91 1.33 -56.65
N ASN A 4 9.93 2.18 -56.39
CA ASN A 4 10.02 3.16 -55.34
C ASN A 4 8.77 3.23 -54.41
N ILE A 5 8.12 2.12 -54.21
CA ILE A 5 7.12 2.03 -53.14
C ILE A 5 7.83 1.58 -51.85
N ASN A 6 8.49 2.53 -51.22
CA ASN A 6 8.86 2.35 -49.82
C ASN A 6 7.56 2.44 -48.98
N PRO A 7 7.09 1.35 -48.39
CA PRO A 7 6.00 1.47 -47.45
C PRO A 7 6.40 2.46 -46.36
N PRO A 8 5.49 3.34 -45.88
CA PRO A 8 5.82 4.26 -44.82
C PRO A 8 6.39 3.45 -43.65
N ALA A 9 7.59 3.84 -43.20
CA ALA A 9 8.21 3.20 -42.06
C ALA A 9 7.21 3.24 -40.88
N ILE A 10 6.78 2.07 -40.41
CA ILE A 10 5.96 1.98 -39.25
C ILE A 10 6.82 2.50 -38.10
N SER A 11 6.61 3.76 -37.70
CA SER A 11 7.28 4.30 -36.54
C SER A 11 6.64 3.62 -35.33
N TYR A 12 7.30 2.63 -34.78
CA TYR A 12 6.95 2.08 -33.46
C TYR A 12 7.11 3.21 -32.44
N LYS A 13 5.99 3.75 -31.97
CA LYS A 13 6.00 4.56 -30.76
C LYS A 13 6.12 3.60 -29.60
N PRO A 14 7.19 3.64 -28.81
CA PRO A 14 7.28 2.81 -27.62
C PRO A 14 6.12 3.14 -26.69
N GLY A 15 5.47 2.12 -26.12
CA GLY A 15 4.48 2.29 -25.07
C GLY A 15 5.11 2.86 -23.81
N SER A 16 4.29 3.38 -22.90
CA SER A 16 4.69 3.78 -21.55
C SER A 16 4.14 2.82 -20.51
N LEU A 17 4.79 2.76 -19.34
CA LEU A 17 4.27 2.01 -18.22
C LEU A 17 2.96 2.64 -17.73
N HIS A 18 2.05 1.81 -17.27
CA HIS A 18 0.81 2.28 -16.67
C HIS A 18 1.10 3.19 -15.46
N PRO A 19 0.40 4.33 -15.26
CA PRO A 19 0.68 5.29 -14.19
C PRO A 19 0.64 4.69 -12.78
N ILE A 20 -0.21 3.71 -12.54
CA ILE A 20 -0.23 2.98 -11.26
C ILE A 20 1.04 2.16 -11.06
N ASN A 21 1.55 1.48 -12.09
CA ASN A 21 2.81 0.76 -11.99
C ASN A 21 3.99 1.72 -11.79
N GLN A 22 4.02 2.84 -12.50
CA GLN A 22 5.05 3.87 -12.30
C GLN A 22 5.07 4.39 -10.86
N THR A 23 3.88 4.68 -10.30
CA THR A 23 3.75 5.16 -8.92
C THR A 23 4.15 4.10 -7.91
N LYS A 24 3.71 2.85 -8.10
CA LYS A 24 4.10 1.71 -7.25
C LYS A 24 5.62 1.50 -7.25
N ASP A 25 6.22 1.46 -8.42
CA ASP A 25 7.66 1.21 -8.57
C ASP A 25 8.49 2.35 -7.98
N TYR A 26 8.01 3.60 -8.10
CA TYR A 26 8.62 4.75 -7.43
C TYR A 26 8.57 4.62 -5.91
N LEU A 27 7.41 4.24 -5.33
CA LEU A 27 7.27 4.03 -3.89
C LEU A 27 8.18 2.90 -3.38
N LEU A 28 8.25 1.78 -4.12
CA LEU A 28 9.13 0.67 -3.77
C LEU A 28 10.60 1.06 -3.81
N LYS A 29 11.01 1.83 -4.83
CA LYS A 29 12.36 2.36 -4.92
C LYS A 29 12.68 3.28 -3.73
N LEU A 30 11.80 4.21 -3.40
CA LEU A 30 11.94 5.11 -2.26
C LEU A 30 12.14 4.33 -0.95
N LEU A 31 11.32 3.30 -0.71
CA LEU A 31 11.44 2.47 0.48
C LEU A 31 12.72 1.62 0.47
N ALA A 32 13.15 1.12 -0.70
CA ALA A 32 14.42 0.41 -0.84
C ALA A 32 15.62 1.31 -0.51
N ASP A 33 15.60 2.56 -0.96
CA ASP A 33 16.63 3.56 -0.64
C ASP A 33 16.66 3.90 0.87
N MET A 34 15.53 3.72 1.57
CA MET A 34 15.42 3.83 3.04
C MET A 34 15.78 2.53 3.79
N GLY A 35 16.16 1.45 3.09
CA GLY A 35 16.60 0.19 3.68
C GLY A 35 15.52 -0.88 3.82
N PHE A 36 14.32 -0.68 3.29
CA PHE A 36 13.27 -1.70 3.28
C PHE A 36 13.51 -2.73 2.16
N LYS A 37 13.43 -3.99 2.52
CA LYS A 37 13.49 -5.12 1.58
C LYS A 37 12.10 -5.47 1.09
N GLU A 38 11.91 -5.50 -0.23
CA GLU A 38 10.65 -5.98 -0.81
C GLU A 38 10.46 -7.48 -0.58
N VAL A 39 9.24 -7.84 -0.16
CA VAL A 39 8.80 -9.21 0.05
C VAL A 39 7.50 -9.46 -0.72
N HIS A 40 7.34 -10.69 -1.23
CA HIS A 40 6.21 -11.08 -2.06
C HIS A 40 5.39 -12.20 -1.44
N GLY A 41 4.12 -12.28 -1.82
CA GLY A 41 3.21 -13.33 -1.38
C GLY A 41 1.95 -13.41 -2.23
N PRO A 42 1.09 -14.40 -1.95
CA PRO A 42 -0.09 -14.68 -2.75
C PRO A 42 -1.18 -13.62 -2.60
N GLU A 43 -2.02 -13.47 -3.62
CA GLU A 43 -3.23 -12.66 -3.58
C GLU A 43 -4.41 -13.39 -2.90
N ILE A 44 -4.44 -14.72 -3.01
CA ILE A 44 -5.39 -15.57 -2.28
C ILE A 44 -4.75 -15.98 -0.96
N GLU A 45 -5.38 -15.61 0.14
CA GLU A 45 -4.86 -15.81 1.49
C GLU A 45 -5.82 -16.61 2.36
N THR A 46 -5.27 -17.22 3.39
CA THR A 46 -6.08 -17.80 4.46
C THR A 46 -6.62 -16.71 5.39
N GLU A 47 -7.75 -16.95 6.04
CA GLU A 47 -8.25 -16.07 7.09
C GLU A 47 -7.24 -15.87 8.22
N GLU A 48 -6.44 -16.89 8.53
CA GLU A 48 -5.39 -16.82 9.54
C GLU A 48 -4.40 -15.69 9.22
N PHE A 49 -3.82 -15.65 8.03
CA PHE A 49 -2.86 -14.63 7.65
C PHE A 49 -3.50 -13.26 7.39
N ASN A 50 -4.69 -13.25 6.79
CA ASN A 50 -5.35 -11.99 6.45
C ASN A 50 -6.00 -11.30 7.66
N PHE A 51 -6.34 -12.06 8.72
CA PHE A 51 -7.08 -11.54 9.88
C PHE A 51 -6.48 -11.95 11.23
N ASP A 52 -6.36 -13.26 11.53
CA ASP A 52 -6.02 -13.72 12.88
C ASP A 52 -4.63 -13.25 13.32
N MET A 53 -3.63 -13.38 12.46
CA MET A 53 -2.26 -12.94 12.74
C MET A 53 -2.14 -11.41 12.89
N LEU A 54 -3.12 -10.66 12.38
CA LEU A 54 -3.22 -9.20 12.49
C LEU A 54 -4.09 -8.75 13.67
N ASN A 55 -4.41 -9.64 14.62
CA ASN A 55 -5.26 -9.33 15.77
C ASN A 55 -6.69 -8.88 15.36
N ILE A 56 -7.16 -9.24 14.18
CA ILE A 56 -8.52 -8.96 13.71
C ILE A 56 -9.44 -10.09 14.19
N LYS A 57 -10.27 -9.80 15.18
CA LYS A 57 -11.17 -10.78 15.80
C LYS A 57 -12.22 -11.33 14.84
N LYS A 58 -12.72 -12.54 15.09
CA LYS A 58 -13.78 -13.17 14.26
C LYS A 58 -15.06 -12.35 14.15
N SER A 59 -15.39 -11.57 15.18
CA SER A 59 -16.55 -10.66 15.19
C SER A 59 -16.32 -9.32 14.49
N HIS A 60 -15.09 -9.06 13.96
CA HIS A 60 -14.79 -7.78 13.33
C HIS A 60 -15.55 -7.62 12.01
N PRO A 61 -16.17 -6.46 11.74
CA PRO A 61 -16.94 -6.21 10.50
C PRO A 61 -16.18 -6.50 9.21
N ALA A 62 -14.87 -6.20 9.15
CA ALA A 62 -14.04 -6.46 7.98
C ALA A 62 -14.00 -7.92 7.51
N ARG A 63 -14.38 -8.88 8.38
CA ARG A 63 -14.48 -10.31 8.00
C ARG A 63 -15.81 -10.67 7.36
N GLN A 64 -16.77 -9.75 7.34
CA GLN A 64 -18.09 -10.06 6.80
C GLN A 64 -18.06 -10.19 5.29
N MET A 65 -18.91 -11.06 4.74
CA MET A 65 -18.96 -11.36 3.30
C MET A 65 -19.35 -10.14 2.43
N HIS A 66 -19.90 -9.07 3.03
CA HIS A 66 -20.18 -7.83 2.31
C HIS A 66 -18.94 -6.93 2.15
N ASP A 67 -17.89 -7.12 2.95
CA ASP A 67 -16.66 -6.32 2.88
C ASP A 67 -15.48 -7.09 2.25
N THR A 68 -15.49 -8.42 2.34
CA THR A 68 -14.40 -9.30 1.89
C THR A 68 -14.88 -10.28 0.81
N PHE A 69 -14.05 -10.51 -0.20
CA PHE A 69 -14.28 -11.55 -1.20
C PHE A 69 -13.74 -12.89 -0.69
N TYR A 70 -14.63 -13.81 -0.37
CA TYR A 70 -14.31 -15.18 -0.02
C TYR A 70 -14.25 -16.07 -1.25
N ALA A 71 -13.32 -17.02 -1.27
CA ALA A 71 -13.31 -18.10 -2.27
C ALA A 71 -14.49 -19.07 -2.03
N GLU A 72 -14.73 -19.97 -2.98
CA GLU A 72 -15.84 -20.94 -2.89
C GLU A 72 -15.75 -21.83 -1.66
N ASP A 73 -14.54 -22.14 -1.20
CA ASP A 73 -14.28 -22.94 -0.01
C ASP A 73 -14.64 -22.23 1.32
N LYS A 74 -14.94 -20.93 1.26
CA LYS A 74 -15.28 -20.04 2.40
C LYS A 74 -14.21 -19.97 3.50
N THR A 75 -13.00 -20.42 3.23
CA THR A 75 -11.85 -20.41 4.15
C THR A 75 -10.72 -19.53 3.65
N ASN A 76 -10.61 -19.39 2.34
CA ASN A 76 -9.67 -18.51 1.69
C ASN A 76 -10.36 -17.22 1.23
N VAL A 77 -9.59 -16.13 1.18
CA VAL A 77 -10.06 -14.79 0.81
C VAL A 77 -9.13 -14.19 -0.25
N LEU A 78 -9.65 -13.29 -1.07
CA LEU A 78 -8.80 -12.32 -1.74
C LEU A 78 -8.29 -11.35 -0.68
N ARG A 79 -6.96 -11.21 -0.55
CA ARG A 79 -6.35 -10.39 0.51
C ARG A 79 -6.90 -8.96 0.49
N THR A 80 -7.23 -8.44 1.66
CA THR A 80 -7.79 -7.10 1.84
C THR A 80 -6.72 -6.02 2.07
N HIS A 81 -5.48 -6.46 2.27
CA HIS A 81 -4.27 -5.64 2.44
C HIS A 81 -3.03 -6.49 2.11
N THR A 82 -1.88 -5.87 2.04
CA THR A 82 -0.61 -6.58 1.77
C THR A 82 0.08 -7.05 3.05
N SER A 83 -0.44 -6.75 4.23
CA SER A 83 0.11 -7.15 5.53
C SER A 83 0.36 -8.67 5.69
N PRO A 84 -0.47 -9.58 5.13
CA PRO A 84 -0.20 -11.02 5.17
C PRO A 84 1.18 -11.40 4.64
N VAL A 85 1.63 -10.74 3.56
CA VAL A 85 2.95 -10.98 2.96
C VAL A 85 4.07 -10.70 3.95
N GLN A 86 3.97 -9.59 4.68
CA GLN A 86 4.94 -9.23 5.71
C GLN A 86 4.94 -10.25 6.85
N ARG A 87 3.76 -10.75 7.28
CA ARG A 87 3.64 -11.76 8.34
C ARG A 87 4.30 -13.06 7.93
N ARG A 88 4.08 -13.53 6.71
CA ARG A 88 4.76 -14.72 6.16
C ARG A 88 6.28 -14.58 6.20
N SER A 89 6.78 -13.41 5.83
CA SER A 89 8.22 -13.13 5.82
C SER A 89 8.81 -13.02 7.23
N MET A 90 8.05 -12.43 8.17
CA MET A 90 8.47 -12.29 9.57
C MET A 90 8.60 -13.61 10.30
N LEU A 91 7.75 -14.60 10.01
CA LEU A 91 7.83 -15.95 10.61
C LEU A 91 9.20 -16.63 10.40
N ASN A 92 9.88 -16.30 9.30
CA ASN A 92 11.18 -16.86 8.93
C ASN A 92 12.34 -15.87 9.13
N SER A 93 12.12 -14.80 9.89
CA SER A 93 13.09 -13.72 10.06
C SER A 93 13.29 -13.37 11.52
N LYS A 94 14.44 -12.78 11.82
CA LYS A 94 14.77 -12.25 13.16
C LYS A 94 15.00 -10.75 13.07
N PRO A 95 14.54 -9.95 14.05
CA PRO A 95 14.87 -8.53 14.10
C PRO A 95 16.40 -8.26 14.12
N PRO A 96 16.87 -7.18 13.48
CA PRO A 96 16.06 -6.11 12.87
C PRO A 96 15.41 -6.53 11.56
N ILE A 97 14.17 -6.11 11.35
CA ILE A 97 13.36 -6.39 10.15
C ILE A 97 12.93 -5.05 9.54
N ALA A 98 13.13 -4.89 8.25
CA ALA A 98 12.60 -3.79 7.44
C ALA A 98 12.06 -4.37 6.14
N PHE A 99 10.74 -4.61 6.08
CA PHE A 99 10.07 -5.18 4.91
C PHE A 99 9.07 -4.21 4.32
N THR A 100 8.98 -4.21 3.00
CA THR A 100 7.87 -3.62 2.25
C THR A 100 7.21 -4.67 1.38
N SER A 101 5.91 -4.56 1.21
CA SER A 101 5.12 -5.37 0.29
C SER A 101 4.20 -4.48 -0.54
N ALA A 102 4.07 -4.80 -1.81
CA ALA A 102 3.22 -4.08 -2.73
C ALA A 102 2.40 -5.06 -3.58
N GLY A 103 1.21 -4.65 -3.96
CA GLY A 103 0.39 -5.41 -4.89
C GLY A 103 -1.09 -5.14 -4.77
N LYS A 104 -1.85 -5.91 -5.53
CA LYS A 104 -3.31 -5.83 -5.55
C LYS A 104 -3.91 -6.29 -4.25
N VAL A 105 -4.93 -5.58 -3.82
CA VAL A 105 -5.80 -5.90 -2.68
C VAL A 105 -7.26 -5.74 -3.09
N TYR A 106 -8.16 -6.35 -2.35
CA TYR A 106 -9.55 -6.51 -2.77
C TYR A 106 -10.50 -6.19 -1.63
N ARG A 107 -11.48 -5.31 -1.90
CA ARG A 107 -12.56 -4.96 -0.98
C ARG A 107 -13.85 -4.76 -1.76
N LYS A 108 -15.00 -5.01 -1.13
CA LYS A 108 -16.29 -4.84 -1.81
C LYS A 108 -16.79 -3.39 -1.78
N ASP A 109 -15.90 -2.46 -2.13
CA ASP A 109 -16.19 -1.04 -2.28
C ASP A 109 -16.14 -0.67 -3.75
N ASP A 110 -17.10 0.13 -4.23
CA ASP A 110 -17.14 0.59 -5.62
C ASP A 110 -17.84 1.96 -5.72
N ASP A 111 -17.03 3.02 -5.77
CA ASP A 111 -17.50 4.39 -6.00
C ASP A 111 -16.44 5.22 -6.76
N ALA A 112 -16.59 6.54 -6.84
CA ALA A 112 -15.64 7.41 -7.52
C ALA A 112 -14.23 7.47 -6.86
N THR A 113 -14.13 7.04 -5.60
CA THR A 113 -12.92 7.07 -4.77
C THR A 113 -12.44 5.70 -4.35
N HIS A 114 -13.24 4.65 -4.57
CA HIS A 114 -12.97 3.27 -4.18
C HIS A 114 -13.23 2.31 -5.34
N LEU A 115 -12.36 1.31 -5.46
CA LEU A 115 -12.51 0.20 -6.42
C LEU A 115 -12.48 -1.13 -5.68
N PRO A 116 -13.17 -2.16 -6.22
CA PRO A 116 -13.11 -3.51 -5.67
C PRO A 116 -11.70 -4.09 -5.66
N MET A 117 -10.85 -3.64 -6.58
CA MET A 117 -9.42 -3.95 -6.65
C MET A 117 -8.63 -2.64 -6.74
N PHE A 118 -7.63 -2.50 -5.88
CA PHE A 118 -6.65 -1.41 -5.91
C PHE A 118 -5.29 -1.92 -5.46
N HIS A 119 -4.27 -1.07 -5.49
CA HIS A 119 -2.92 -1.44 -5.07
C HIS A 119 -2.58 -0.79 -3.73
N GLN A 120 -1.92 -1.55 -2.88
CA GLN A 120 -1.34 -1.07 -1.63
C GLN A 120 0.18 -1.24 -1.64
N VAL A 121 0.85 -0.30 -0.98
CA VAL A 121 2.23 -0.44 -0.53
C VAL A 121 2.22 -0.31 0.99
N GLU A 122 2.76 -1.30 1.66
CA GLU A 122 2.89 -1.31 3.12
C GLU A 122 4.36 -1.50 3.53
N GLY A 123 4.74 -0.91 4.66
CA GLY A 123 6.04 -1.10 5.26
C GLY A 123 5.91 -1.51 6.72
N ILE A 124 6.84 -2.35 7.18
CA ILE A 124 7.02 -2.72 8.59
C ILE A 124 8.49 -2.67 8.96
N TYR A 125 8.78 -2.04 10.09
CA TYR A 125 10.11 -2.01 10.68
C TYR A 125 10.03 -2.50 12.13
N VAL A 126 10.85 -3.49 12.47
CA VAL A 126 10.89 -4.09 13.81
C VAL A 126 12.33 -4.13 14.31
N ASP A 127 12.57 -3.52 15.46
CA ASP A 127 13.88 -3.51 16.12
C ASP A 127 13.69 -3.23 17.62
N LYS A 128 14.77 -3.12 18.35
CA LYS A 128 14.75 -2.67 19.75
C LYS A 128 14.39 -1.19 19.82
N ASN A 129 13.55 -0.85 20.82
CA ASN A 129 13.22 0.55 21.15
C ASN A 129 12.60 1.38 20.00
N VAL A 130 11.88 0.76 19.09
CA VAL A 130 11.14 1.47 18.05
C VAL A 130 9.94 2.18 18.66
N THR A 131 9.79 3.48 18.37
CA THR A 131 8.79 4.36 18.98
C THR A 131 7.89 5.02 17.95
N PHE A 132 6.77 5.61 18.41
CA PHE A 132 5.91 6.44 17.56
C PHE A 132 6.64 7.67 16.99
N ALA A 133 7.66 8.20 17.72
CA ALA A 133 8.50 9.29 17.20
C ALA A 133 9.30 8.85 15.96
N ASN A 134 9.84 7.63 15.98
CA ASN A 134 10.52 7.06 14.80
C ASN A 134 9.56 6.90 13.62
N LEU A 135 8.31 6.47 13.89
CA LEU A 135 7.28 6.38 12.87
C LEU A 135 6.98 7.74 12.25
N LYS A 136 6.79 8.79 13.07
CA LYS A 136 6.54 10.16 12.57
C LYS A 136 7.67 10.65 11.68
N ASP A 137 8.92 10.45 12.08
CA ASP A 137 10.08 10.85 11.30
C ASP A 137 10.12 10.13 9.93
N LEU A 138 9.87 8.82 9.91
CA LEU A 138 9.81 8.04 8.69
C LEU A 138 8.69 8.53 7.76
N ILE A 139 7.49 8.75 8.29
CA ILE A 139 6.34 9.23 7.51
C ILE A 139 6.59 10.62 6.94
N HIS A 140 7.18 11.54 7.72
CA HIS A 140 7.58 12.86 7.22
C HIS A 140 8.53 12.74 6.03
N LYS A 141 9.56 11.90 6.13
CA LYS A 141 10.51 11.66 5.02
C LYS A 141 9.83 11.13 3.77
N ILE A 142 8.96 10.12 3.91
CA ILE A 142 8.21 9.55 2.78
C ILE A 142 7.35 10.63 2.11
N LEU A 143 6.59 11.41 2.90
CA LEU A 143 5.66 12.40 2.35
C LEU A 143 6.37 13.61 1.73
N HIS A 144 7.51 14.05 2.29
CA HIS A 144 8.32 15.09 1.69
C HIS A 144 8.92 14.66 0.34
N GLU A 145 9.39 13.41 0.22
CA GLU A 145 9.86 12.86 -1.05
C GLU A 145 8.72 12.75 -2.10
N LEU A 146 7.50 12.47 -1.67
CA LEU A 146 6.34 12.33 -2.57
C LEU A 146 5.74 13.68 -3.00
N PHE A 147 5.67 14.65 -2.10
CA PHE A 147 4.88 15.87 -2.26
C PHE A 147 5.69 17.17 -2.08
N GLY A 148 7.01 17.04 -1.80
CA GLY A 148 7.92 18.17 -1.59
C GLY A 148 8.00 18.64 -0.15
N ASP A 149 9.06 19.40 0.16
CA ASP A 149 9.42 19.82 1.52
C ASP A 149 8.40 20.74 2.18
N ASN A 150 7.58 21.42 1.40
CA ASN A 150 6.57 22.37 1.89
C ASN A 150 5.21 21.73 2.16
N VAL A 151 5.05 20.41 2.00
CA VAL A 151 3.78 19.74 2.27
C VAL A 151 3.42 19.83 3.76
N GLU A 152 2.23 20.31 4.06
CA GLU A 152 1.71 20.30 5.43
C GLU A 152 1.12 18.92 5.75
N ILE A 153 1.56 18.35 6.87
CA ILE A 153 1.24 16.99 7.31
C ILE A 153 0.52 17.03 8.65
N ARG A 154 -0.55 16.28 8.77
CA ARG A 154 -1.32 16.14 10.01
C ARG A 154 -1.49 14.68 10.37
N PHE A 155 -1.17 14.33 11.63
CA PHE A 155 -1.46 13.03 12.22
C PHE A 155 -2.76 13.13 13.03
N ARG A 156 -3.72 12.25 12.73
CA ARG A 156 -4.97 12.12 13.47
C ARG A 156 -4.99 10.77 14.21
N PRO A 157 -5.38 10.74 15.50
CA PRO A 157 -5.59 9.46 16.18
C PRO A 157 -6.60 8.60 15.41
N SER A 158 -6.29 7.30 15.30
CA SER A 158 -7.15 6.31 14.66
C SER A 158 -7.08 4.99 15.42
N TYR A 159 -7.80 4.00 14.94
CA TYR A 159 -7.79 2.66 15.49
C TYR A 159 -7.64 1.61 14.39
N PHE A 160 -6.61 0.78 14.55
CA PHE A 160 -6.44 -0.45 13.78
C PHE A 160 -6.13 -1.61 14.73
N PRO A 161 -6.71 -2.82 14.54
CA PRO A 161 -6.47 -3.95 15.42
C PRO A 161 -5.00 -4.37 15.56
N PHE A 162 -4.22 -4.11 14.51
CA PHE A 162 -2.82 -4.53 14.37
C PHE A 162 -1.80 -3.48 14.81
N THR A 163 -2.23 -2.28 15.21
CA THR A 163 -1.35 -1.21 15.72
C THR A 163 -1.97 -0.53 16.95
N GLU A 164 -1.10 -0.06 17.86
CA GLU A 164 -1.47 0.74 19.04
C GLU A 164 -0.24 1.48 19.57
N PRO A 165 -0.22 2.83 19.57
CA PRO A 165 -1.23 3.73 19.01
C PRO A 165 -1.27 3.66 17.48
N SER A 166 -2.44 4.02 16.93
CA SER A 166 -2.68 4.11 15.50
C SER A 166 -2.94 5.56 15.09
N ALA A 167 -2.58 5.91 13.87
CA ALA A 167 -2.88 7.20 13.29
C ALA A 167 -3.24 7.09 11.80
N GLU A 168 -4.07 8.00 11.35
CA GLU A 168 -4.23 8.35 9.94
C GLU A 168 -3.45 9.64 9.66
N VAL A 169 -2.87 9.72 8.48
CA VAL A 169 -2.04 10.86 8.09
C VAL A 169 -2.64 11.54 6.88
N ASP A 170 -2.87 12.84 7.05
CA ASP A 170 -3.41 13.71 6.01
C ASP A 170 -2.33 14.69 5.52
N ILE A 171 -2.44 15.10 4.26
CA ILE A 171 -1.73 16.26 3.73
C ILE A 171 -2.71 17.37 3.36
N LEU A 172 -2.26 18.62 3.44
CA LEU A 172 -3.03 19.77 2.97
C LEU A 172 -2.82 19.93 1.46
N SER A 173 -3.93 19.84 0.70
CA SER A 173 -3.90 20.07 -0.74
C SER A 173 -3.80 21.57 -1.07
N GLU A 174 -3.37 21.89 -2.29
CA GLU A 174 -3.34 23.27 -2.82
C GLU A 174 -4.72 23.96 -2.74
N SER A 175 -5.80 23.19 -2.79
CA SER A 175 -7.18 23.70 -2.63
C SER A 175 -7.57 23.98 -1.18
N GLY A 176 -6.67 23.82 -0.21
CA GLY A 176 -6.92 24.02 1.22
C GLY A 176 -7.71 22.90 1.90
N LYS A 177 -7.83 21.73 1.26
CA LYS A 177 -8.50 20.55 1.84
C LYS A 177 -7.48 19.54 2.38
N TRP A 178 -7.78 19.01 3.54
CA TRP A 178 -7.04 17.88 4.09
C TRP A 178 -7.43 16.59 3.37
N LEU A 179 -6.42 15.85 2.90
CA LEU A 179 -6.59 14.60 2.16
C LEU A 179 -5.85 13.49 2.89
N GLU A 180 -6.58 12.45 3.26
CA GLU A 180 -6.00 11.25 3.86
C GLU A 180 -5.11 10.51 2.86
N ILE A 181 -3.88 10.19 3.28
CA ILE A 181 -2.86 9.55 2.43
C ILE A 181 -2.57 8.15 2.88
N LEU A 182 -2.41 7.92 4.20
CA LEU A 182 -1.99 6.63 4.74
C LEU A 182 -2.48 6.41 6.17
N GLY A 183 -2.53 5.13 6.54
CA GLY A 183 -2.66 4.69 7.92
C GLY A 183 -1.32 4.19 8.45
N CYS A 184 -1.07 4.39 9.74
CA CYS A 184 0.17 3.96 10.38
C CYS A 184 -0.01 3.72 11.88
N GLY A 185 0.99 3.12 12.51
CA GLY A 185 0.97 2.92 13.96
C GLY A 185 2.18 2.15 14.48
N VAL A 186 2.26 2.05 15.78
CA VAL A 186 3.17 1.13 16.45
C VAL A 186 2.55 -0.27 16.41
N VAL A 187 3.31 -1.26 15.98
CA VAL A 187 2.81 -2.63 15.82
C VAL A 187 2.32 -3.16 17.17
N ASN A 188 1.09 -3.68 17.18
CA ASN A 188 0.53 -4.28 18.39
C ASN A 188 1.41 -5.46 18.82
N PRO A 189 1.81 -5.56 20.11
CA PRO A 189 2.64 -6.65 20.62
C PRO A 189 2.12 -8.04 20.24
N LYS A 190 0.81 -8.22 20.19
CA LYS A 190 0.16 -9.48 19.81
C LYS A 190 0.53 -9.92 18.38
N VAL A 191 0.68 -8.96 17.47
CA VAL A 191 1.08 -9.23 16.09
C VAL A 191 2.53 -9.72 16.02
N LEU A 192 3.43 -9.15 16.83
CA LEU A 192 4.82 -9.62 16.92
C LEU A 192 4.88 -11.04 17.50
N GLU A 193 4.13 -11.31 18.58
CA GLU A 193 4.02 -12.63 19.20
C GLU A 193 3.50 -13.68 18.23
N ASN A 194 2.49 -13.36 17.43
CA ASN A 194 1.95 -14.22 16.38
C ASN A 194 3.01 -14.56 15.30
N CYS A 195 4.06 -13.75 15.19
CA CYS A 195 5.19 -13.99 14.30
C CYS A 195 6.43 -14.58 15.03
N ASN A 196 6.28 -15.08 16.25
CA ASN A 196 7.35 -15.63 17.09
C ASN A 196 8.45 -14.60 17.43
N ILE A 197 8.09 -13.33 17.52
CA ILE A 197 8.98 -12.22 17.91
C ILE A 197 8.67 -11.80 19.34
N ASP A 198 9.69 -11.78 20.20
CA ASP A 198 9.56 -11.41 21.60
C ASP A 198 9.20 -9.91 21.76
N SER A 199 7.95 -9.63 22.07
CA SER A 199 7.40 -8.27 22.21
C SER A 199 7.93 -7.51 23.44
N ASN A 200 8.62 -8.19 24.38
CA ASN A 200 9.30 -7.54 25.50
C ASN A 200 10.67 -6.98 25.10
N LYS A 201 11.27 -7.49 24.01
CA LYS A 201 12.58 -7.07 23.51
C LYS A 201 12.49 -6.18 22.29
N TYR A 202 11.45 -6.35 21.49
CA TYR A 202 11.29 -5.72 20.19
C TYR A 202 9.98 -4.96 20.12
N SER A 203 10.00 -3.87 19.42
CA SER A 203 8.83 -3.09 19.03
C SER A 203 8.88 -2.83 17.53
N GLY A 204 7.79 -2.40 16.94
CA GLY A 204 7.74 -2.16 15.51
C GLY A 204 6.85 -0.99 15.15
N LEU A 205 7.09 -0.45 13.98
CA LEU A 205 6.21 0.50 13.32
C LEU A 205 5.71 -0.10 12.01
N ALA A 206 4.51 0.29 11.61
CA ALA A 206 3.92 -0.11 10.33
C ALA A 206 3.15 1.05 9.71
N PHE A 207 3.09 1.04 8.39
CA PHE A 207 2.32 2.00 7.60
C PHE A 207 1.82 1.35 6.32
N GLY A 208 0.71 1.87 5.78
CA GLY A 208 0.15 1.41 4.52
C GLY A 208 -0.54 2.53 3.77
N LEU A 209 -0.32 2.59 2.47
CA LEU A 209 -0.91 3.59 1.58
C LEU A 209 -1.45 2.96 0.30
N GLY A 210 -2.51 3.58 -0.25
CA GLY A 210 -3.10 3.22 -1.53
C GLY A 210 -2.34 3.88 -2.68
N VAL A 211 -1.86 3.09 -3.63
CA VAL A 211 -1.07 3.57 -4.77
C VAL A 211 -1.90 4.50 -5.65
N GLU A 212 -3.18 4.15 -5.89
CA GLU A 212 -4.10 4.93 -6.70
C GLU A 212 -4.34 6.32 -6.11
N ARG A 213 -4.45 6.43 -4.78
CA ARG A 213 -4.61 7.73 -4.10
C ARG A 213 -3.40 8.63 -4.36
N ILE A 214 -2.19 8.09 -4.25
CA ILE A 214 -0.96 8.82 -4.55
C ILE A 214 -0.92 9.23 -6.02
N ALA A 215 -1.25 8.32 -6.95
CA ALA A 215 -1.29 8.60 -8.38
C ALA A 215 -2.33 9.68 -8.73
N MET A 216 -3.54 9.61 -8.14
CA MET A 216 -4.58 10.63 -8.32
C MET A 216 -4.07 12.01 -7.94
N LEU A 217 -3.41 12.15 -6.79
CA LEU A 217 -2.85 13.41 -6.32
C LEU A 217 -1.70 13.89 -7.20
N LYS A 218 -0.77 12.99 -7.55
CA LYS A 218 0.39 13.31 -8.36
C LYS A 218 0.03 13.79 -9.76
N TYR A 219 -1.01 13.21 -10.35
CA TYR A 219 -1.40 13.46 -11.75
C TYR A 219 -2.67 14.32 -11.90
N GLY A 220 -3.29 14.75 -10.79
CA GLY A 220 -4.50 15.55 -10.82
C GLY A 220 -5.74 14.79 -11.34
N VAL A 221 -5.81 13.47 -11.13
CA VAL A 221 -6.93 12.63 -11.54
C VAL A 221 -7.98 12.62 -10.44
N ASN A 222 -9.23 12.98 -10.77
CA ASN A 222 -10.31 13.11 -9.79
C ASN A 222 -11.18 11.86 -9.61
N ASP A 223 -11.12 10.92 -10.56
CA ASP A 223 -11.88 9.67 -10.53
C ASP A 223 -10.93 8.49 -10.69
N ILE A 224 -10.84 7.66 -9.66
CA ILE A 224 -9.96 6.49 -9.62
C ILE A 224 -10.20 5.51 -10.77
N ARG A 225 -11.45 5.44 -11.27
CA ARG A 225 -11.87 4.55 -12.34
C ARG A 225 -11.21 4.86 -13.68
N GLU A 226 -10.73 6.09 -13.89
CA GLU A 226 -10.04 6.49 -15.13
C GLU A 226 -8.78 5.65 -15.38
N PHE A 227 -8.07 5.22 -14.32
CA PHE A 227 -6.90 4.36 -14.45
C PHE A 227 -7.21 2.99 -15.04
N TYR A 228 -8.46 2.53 -14.99
CA TYR A 228 -8.86 1.17 -15.36
C TYR A 228 -9.81 1.09 -16.57
N LYS A 229 -10.18 2.24 -17.14
CA LYS A 229 -11.02 2.28 -18.35
C LYS A 229 -10.29 1.88 -19.64
N SER A 230 -8.97 1.68 -19.57
CA SER A 230 -8.12 1.36 -20.73
C SER A 230 -8.23 2.38 -21.89
N ASN A 231 -8.52 3.64 -21.55
CA ASN A 231 -8.56 4.72 -22.53
C ASN A 231 -7.13 5.08 -22.94
N LEU A 232 -6.78 4.83 -24.21
CA LEU A 232 -5.43 5.03 -24.72
C LEU A 232 -5.00 6.50 -24.72
N ASP A 233 -5.92 7.45 -24.97
CA ASP A 233 -5.62 8.88 -24.95
C ASP A 233 -5.34 9.35 -23.52
N PHE A 234 -6.06 8.82 -22.55
CA PHE A 234 -5.77 9.05 -21.13
C PHE A 234 -4.39 8.48 -20.75
N LEU A 235 -4.14 7.21 -21.07
CA LEU A 235 -2.89 6.53 -20.71
C LEU A 235 -1.67 7.11 -21.41
N ALA A 236 -1.81 7.65 -22.64
CA ALA A 236 -0.72 8.28 -23.39
C ALA A 236 -0.16 9.57 -22.75
N GLN A 237 -0.85 10.14 -21.77
CA GLN A 237 -0.42 11.35 -21.05
C GLN A 237 0.69 11.06 -20.03
N PHE A 238 0.81 9.80 -19.58
CA PHE A 238 1.78 9.38 -18.56
C PHE A 238 3.04 8.80 -19.21
N LYS A 239 4.02 9.64 -19.46
CA LYS A 239 5.31 9.28 -20.10
C LYS A 239 6.46 9.44 -19.12
#